data_fbeeb95d4cb9423870057c8d20320b3b
#
_entry.id   fbeeb95d4cb9423870057c8d20320b3b
#
_cell.length_a   1.000
_cell.length_b   1.000
_cell.length_c   1.000
_cell.angle_alpha   90.00
_cell.angle_beta   90.00
_cell.angle_gamma   90.00
#
_symmetry.space_group_name_H-M   'P 1'
#
loop_
_entity.id
_entity.type
_entity.pdbx_description
1 polymer ?
#
loop_
_entity_poly.entity_id
_entity_poly.type
_entity_poly.pdbx_seq_one_letter_code
_entity_poly.pdbx_strand_id
1 'polypeptide(L)'
;MRIVDVNEFYSPTGGGVRTYVDRKMGIMADMGHELIVVAPGREDRVEERPGGGRILYLKSPGMPFDRNYGLFWDERAIHRVLDELDPDVVECCSPWRPAWFVGDWQGRAVKAFFMHNDNIAAYAQRWFAGVASHDQIERGFAWYSRYMNRFLAKYDVVVTNGPALEKRLRARGVRIDAAMPLGIERGHFSPDLRDTRLRAALLRQCGLPEDGMLLLGLGRHHGEKRWPLVVDAVACAGATLPVGLILIGTGAQTKAIQRRIGGSPHIRMFAPVYDRERLARIMASCDALIHGSEAEPFGLVASEAMASGLPLIVPDTGGCAEVADRHASELYAARDAESAAAAIGRLFARDPAMLRRAAAVAPRHVRSDREHAVELMDYYAGLVAAKQGRGLAA
;
A
#
# COMPACT_ATOMS: atom_id res chain seq x y z
N MET A 1 0.82 -25.83 4.48
CA MET A 1 2.22 -25.35 4.63
C MET A 1 2.31 -24.45 5.84
N ARG A 2 3.48 -24.45 6.48
CA ARG A 2 3.85 -23.48 7.51
C ARG A 2 4.73 -22.40 6.90
N ILE A 3 4.30 -21.15 6.99
CA ILE A 3 4.99 -19.99 6.48
C ILE A 3 5.42 -19.13 7.68
N VAL A 4 6.70 -18.75 7.72
CA VAL A 4 7.21 -17.81 8.72
C VAL A 4 7.61 -16.51 8.04
N ASP A 5 6.96 -15.40 8.41
CA ASP A 5 7.26 -14.05 7.91
C ASP A 5 8.11 -13.30 8.94
N VAL A 6 9.40 -13.13 8.65
CA VAL A 6 10.32 -12.32 9.46
C VAL A 6 10.15 -10.85 9.07
N ASN A 7 9.30 -10.14 9.83
CA ASN A 7 8.75 -8.86 9.45
C ASN A 7 9.09 -7.72 10.43
N GLU A 8 10.13 -6.98 10.11
CA GLU A 8 10.55 -5.82 10.90
C GLU A 8 9.58 -4.64 10.82
N PHE A 9 8.74 -4.59 9.77
CA PHE A 9 7.73 -3.54 9.57
C PHE A 9 6.37 -3.86 10.19
N TYR A 10 6.21 -5.04 10.78
CA TYR A 10 5.00 -5.36 11.54
C TYR A 10 5.03 -4.65 12.90
N SER A 11 4.00 -3.87 13.17
CA SER A 11 3.85 -3.14 14.43
C SER A 11 2.39 -3.16 14.88
N PRO A 12 2.09 -3.30 16.18
CA PRO A 12 0.71 -3.26 16.70
C PRO A 12 -0.07 -1.98 16.35
N THR A 13 0.65 -0.89 16.10
CA THR A 13 0.09 0.41 15.67
C THR A 13 0.39 0.70 14.19
N GLY A 14 0.88 -0.29 13.44
CA GLY A 14 1.31 -0.16 12.05
C GLY A 14 0.17 0.11 11.06
N GLY A 15 0.55 0.57 9.86
CA GLY A 15 -0.35 0.89 8.76
C GLY A 15 -0.61 -0.28 7.80
N GLY A 16 -0.41 -0.04 6.50
CA GLY A 16 -0.77 -0.99 5.43
C GLY A 16 -0.12 -2.37 5.54
N VAL A 17 1.15 -2.46 6.00
CA VAL A 17 1.83 -3.76 6.19
C VAL A 17 1.11 -4.61 7.23
N ARG A 18 0.75 -4.03 8.39
CA ARG A 18 -0.02 -4.75 9.41
C ARG A 18 -1.36 -5.23 8.87
N THR A 19 -2.11 -4.34 8.22
CA THR A 19 -3.43 -4.69 7.67
C THR A 19 -3.32 -5.83 6.66
N TYR A 20 -2.31 -5.78 5.80
CA TYR A 20 -2.04 -6.85 4.83
C TYR A 20 -1.71 -8.18 5.52
N VAL A 21 -0.80 -8.16 6.50
CA VAL A 21 -0.37 -9.37 7.21
C VAL A 21 -1.50 -9.99 8.03
N ASP A 22 -2.26 -9.16 8.77
CA ASP A 22 -3.39 -9.63 9.59
C ASP A 22 -4.48 -10.29 8.71
N ARG A 23 -4.78 -9.74 7.53
CA ARG A 23 -5.73 -10.33 6.58
C ARG A 23 -5.18 -11.61 5.95
N LYS A 24 -3.94 -11.57 5.47
CA LYS A 24 -3.25 -12.74 4.91
C LYS A 24 -3.29 -13.91 5.89
N MET A 25 -3.04 -13.65 7.17
CA MET A 25 -3.04 -14.67 8.23
C MET A 25 -4.39 -15.40 8.33
N GLY A 26 -5.50 -14.67 8.40
CA GLY A 26 -6.84 -15.28 8.45
C GLY A 26 -7.18 -16.07 7.19
N ILE A 27 -6.90 -15.53 6.00
CA ILE A 27 -7.18 -16.21 4.73
C ILE A 27 -6.34 -17.49 4.61
N MET A 28 -5.07 -17.46 5.04
CA MET A 28 -4.19 -18.63 5.00
C MET A 28 -4.67 -19.73 5.95
N ALA A 29 -5.16 -19.36 7.14
CA ALA A 29 -5.77 -20.31 8.07
C ALA A 29 -7.00 -20.98 7.47
N ASP A 30 -7.89 -20.23 6.80
CA ASP A 30 -9.05 -20.77 6.07
C ASP A 30 -8.66 -21.74 4.94
N MET A 31 -7.45 -21.58 4.38
CA MET A 31 -6.90 -22.46 3.34
C MET A 31 -6.12 -23.66 3.92
N GLY A 32 -6.08 -23.82 5.25
CA GLY A 32 -5.34 -24.89 5.91
C GLY A 32 -3.82 -24.66 5.96
N HIS A 33 -3.36 -23.41 5.87
CA HIS A 33 -1.98 -23.01 6.04
C HIS A 33 -1.78 -22.29 7.38
N GLU A 34 -0.57 -22.37 7.94
CA GLU A 34 -0.19 -21.66 9.16
C GLU A 34 0.74 -20.50 8.80
N LEU A 35 0.35 -19.25 9.11
CA LEU A 35 1.23 -18.09 9.03
C LEU A 35 1.68 -17.67 10.43
N ILE A 36 2.99 -17.65 10.62
CA ILE A 36 3.64 -17.20 11.85
C ILE A 36 4.45 -15.96 11.51
N VAL A 37 4.15 -14.85 12.17
CA VAL A 37 4.89 -13.60 12.00
C VAL A 37 5.93 -13.48 13.11
N VAL A 38 7.18 -13.32 12.75
CA VAL A 38 8.25 -12.96 13.68
C VAL A 38 8.45 -11.45 13.60
N ALA A 39 8.14 -10.74 14.67
CA ALA A 39 8.17 -9.27 14.73
C ALA A 39 9.07 -8.77 15.89
N PRO A 40 9.67 -7.58 15.76
CA PRO A 40 10.40 -6.99 16.88
C PRO A 40 9.44 -6.51 17.97
N GLY A 41 9.76 -6.76 19.23
CA GLY A 41 8.96 -6.39 20.39
C GLY A 41 9.78 -5.79 21.52
N ARG A 42 9.11 -5.25 22.53
CA ARG A 42 9.78 -4.76 23.77
C ARG A 42 10.22 -5.91 24.68
N GLU A 43 9.56 -7.06 24.53
CA GLU A 43 9.76 -8.31 25.27
C GLU A 43 9.46 -9.49 24.36
N ASP A 44 9.98 -10.66 24.70
CA ASP A 44 9.62 -11.91 24.04
C ASP A 44 8.18 -12.28 24.42
N ARG A 45 7.33 -12.45 23.44
CA ARG A 45 5.91 -12.68 23.64
C ARG A 45 5.32 -13.41 22.44
N VAL A 46 4.37 -14.29 22.70
CA VAL A 46 3.52 -14.94 21.69
C VAL A 46 2.12 -14.34 21.77
N GLU A 47 1.55 -14.02 20.63
CA GLU A 47 0.19 -13.52 20.51
C GLU A 47 -0.57 -14.36 19.48
N GLU A 48 -1.49 -15.20 19.99
CA GLU A 48 -2.39 -15.97 19.12
C GLU A 48 -3.43 -15.05 18.48
N ARG A 49 -3.78 -15.32 17.23
CA ARG A 49 -4.75 -14.52 16.47
C ARG A 49 -6.09 -15.24 16.34
N PRO A 50 -7.24 -14.56 16.56
CA PRO A 50 -8.57 -15.17 16.51
C PRO A 50 -8.90 -15.85 15.17
N GLY A 51 -8.33 -15.35 14.06
CA GLY A 51 -8.50 -15.89 12.72
C GLY A 51 -7.50 -16.97 12.33
N GLY A 52 -6.73 -17.50 13.29
CA GLY A 52 -5.64 -18.45 13.05
C GLY A 52 -4.29 -17.75 12.84
N GLY A 53 -3.20 -18.51 13.02
CA GLY A 53 -1.84 -18.00 13.02
C GLY A 53 -1.45 -17.27 14.31
N ARG A 54 -0.20 -16.87 14.41
CA ARG A 54 0.34 -16.24 15.62
C ARG A 54 1.47 -15.26 15.30
N ILE A 55 1.75 -14.38 16.25
CA ILE A 55 2.85 -13.43 16.18
C ILE A 55 3.83 -13.72 17.31
N LEU A 56 5.07 -13.95 16.95
CA LEU A 56 6.18 -14.11 17.86
C LEU A 56 6.94 -12.78 17.92
N TYR A 57 6.80 -12.08 19.03
CA TYR A 57 7.60 -10.89 19.29
C TYR A 57 8.95 -11.30 19.89
N LEU A 58 10.04 -10.85 19.29
CA LEU A 58 11.38 -11.00 19.82
C LEU A 58 11.85 -9.67 20.40
N LYS A 59 12.34 -9.71 21.64
CA LYS A 59 12.87 -8.52 22.30
C LYS A 59 13.94 -7.85 21.44
N SER A 60 13.70 -6.61 21.09
CA SER A 60 14.51 -5.87 20.13
C SER A 60 14.60 -4.39 20.50
N PRO A 61 15.69 -3.70 20.21
CA PRO A 61 15.79 -2.26 20.40
C PRO A 61 14.76 -1.53 19.54
N GLY A 62 14.18 -0.46 20.09
CA GLY A 62 13.28 0.42 19.35
C GLY A 62 14.01 1.21 18.25
N MET A 63 13.30 1.55 17.18
CA MET A 63 13.84 2.43 16.15
C MET A 63 14.04 3.85 16.69
N PRO A 64 15.19 4.50 16.48
CA PRO A 64 15.50 5.80 17.09
C PRO A 64 14.51 6.92 16.79
N PHE A 65 13.92 6.90 15.58
CA PHE A 65 13.04 8.00 15.10
C PHE A 65 11.55 7.62 15.08
N ASP A 66 11.20 6.34 15.32
CA ASP A 66 9.83 5.88 15.40
C ASP A 66 9.67 4.74 16.40
N ARG A 67 9.20 5.09 17.60
CA ARG A 67 9.04 4.13 18.73
C ARG A 67 7.98 3.05 18.49
N ASN A 68 7.22 3.14 17.41
CA ASN A 68 6.26 2.11 17.04
C ASN A 68 6.93 0.90 16.38
N TYR A 69 8.18 1.04 15.91
CA TYR A 69 8.93 -0.01 15.25
C TYR A 69 10.15 -0.40 16.06
N GLY A 70 10.55 -1.67 15.96
CA GLY A 70 11.79 -2.18 16.50
C GLY A 70 12.75 -2.61 15.38
N LEU A 71 13.98 -2.90 15.74
CA LEU A 71 15.02 -3.36 14.81
C LEU A 71 15.52 -4.72 15.26
N PHE A 72 15.48 -5.72 14.40
CA PHE A 72 16.12 -6.99 14.68
C PHE A 72 17.65 -6.82 14.77
N TRP A 73 18.22 -7.29 15.86
CA TRP A 73 19.66 -7.14 16.15
C TRP A 73 20.38 -8.46 16.34
N ASP A 74 19.67 -9.49 16.80
CA ASP A 74 20.20 -10.80 17.13
C ASP A 74 19.84 -11.83 16.03
N GLU A 75 20.79 -12.13 15.16
CA GLU A 75 20.69 -13.15 14.13
C GLU A 75 20.42 -14.54 14.70
N ARG A 76 21.12 -14.88 15.82
CA ARG A 76 21.00 -16.20 16.43
C ARG A 76 19.61 -16.44 17.02
N ALA A 77 18.95 -15.39 17.50
CA ALA A 77 17.57 -15.49 17.99
C ALA A 77 16.62 -15.81 16.84
N ILE A 78 16.78 -15.17 15.68
CA ILE A 78 15.98 -15.45 14.48
C ILE A 78 16.24 -16.88 14.00
N HIS A 79 17.50 -17.30 13.87
CA HIS A 79 17.85 -18.66 13.43
C HIS A 79 17.26 -19.73 14.35
N ARG A 80 17.36 -19.57 15.69
CA ARG A 80 16.73 -20.50 16.65
C ARG A 80 15.24 -20.63 16.44
N VAL A 81 14.53 -19.50 16.28
CA VAL A 81 13.08 -19.50 16.03
C VAL A 81 12.75 -20.20 14.71
N LEU A 82 13.54 -19.97 13.66
CA LEU A 82 13.34 -20.65 12.38
C LEU A 82 13.64 -22.17 12.49
N ASP A 83 14.66 -22.57 13.24
CA ASP A 83 14.99 -23.98 13.48
C ASP A 83 13.88 -24.69 14.30
N GLU A 84 13.34 -24.02 15.33
CA GLU A 84 12.26 -24.54 16.18
C GLU A 84 10.93 -24.67 15.42
N LEU A 85 10.64 -23.73 14.51
CA LEU A 85 9.40 -23.72 13.74
C LEU A 85 9.44 -24.66 12.54
N ASP A 86 10.61 -25.00 12.01
CA ASP A 86 10.83 -25.82 10.80
C ASP A 86 9.82 -25.48 9.68
N PRO A 87 9.85 -24.26 9.11
CA PRO A 87 8.89 -23.82 8.12
C PRO A 87 9.09 -24.48 6.76
N ASP A 88 8.02 -24.50 5.94
CA ASP A 88 8.11 -24.82 4.52
C ASP A 88 8.62 -23.61 3.72
N VAL A 89 8.21 -22.39 4.13
CA VAL A 89 8.60 -21.13 3.51
C VAL A 89 8.97 -20.11 4.57
N VAL A 90 10.07 -19.39 4.36
CA VAL A 90 10.43 -18.19 5.14
C VAL A 90 10.31 -16.97 4.26
N GLU A 91 9.39 -16.08 4.60
CA GLU A 91 9.29 -14.75 3.99
C GLU A 91 10.14 -13.74 4.76
N CYS A 92 10.71 -12.77 4.05
CA CYS A 92 11.29 -11.56 4.64
C CYS A 92 10.93 -10.36 3.76
N CYS A 93 10.58 -9.24 4.39
CA CYS A 93 10.23 -8.02 3.65
C CYS A 93 11.13 -6.82 3.97
N SER A 94 11.95 -6.90 5.02
CA SER A 94 12.87 -5.82 5.40
C SER A 94 14.20 -5.95 4.66
N PRO A 95 14.65 -4.92 3.91
CA PRO A 95 15.90 -4.96 3.14
C PRO A 95 17.15 -4.69 4.00
N TRP A 96 16.99 -4.66 5.31
CA TRP A 96 18.07 -4.38 6.26
C TRP A 96 18.69 -5.66 6.83
N ARG A 97 18.97 -5.69 8.11
CA ARG A 97 19.55 -6.86 8.80
C ARG A 97 18.74 -8.15 8.62
N PRO A 98 17.41 -8.14 8.76
CA PRO A 98 16.62 -9.37 8.59
C PRO A 98 16.82 -10.05 7.23
N ALA A 99 17.04 -9.29 6.17
CA ALA A 99 17.32 -9.87 4.85
C ALA A 99 18.59 -10.73 4.85
N TRP A 100 19.61 -10.31 5.57
CA TRP A 100 20.84 -11.08 5.73
C TRP A 100 20.64 -12.28 6.66
N PHE A 101 20.01 -12.09 7.81
CA PHE A 101 19.74 -13.14 8.77
C PHE A 101 18.97 -14.30 8.16
N VAL A 102 17.85 -14.01 7.48
CA VAL A 102 17.09 -15.04 6.76
C VAL A 102 17.89 -15.62 5.60
N GLY A 103 18.61 -14.78 4.86
CA GLY A 103 19.46 -15.22 3.75
C GLY A 103 20.56 -16.19 4.19
N ASP A 104 21.19 -15.95 5.36
CA ASP A 104 22.30 -16.74 5.90
C ASP A 104 21.85 -17.97 6.71
N TRP A 105 20.57 -18.07 7.10
CA TRP A 105 20.02 -19.26 7.74
C TRP A 105 20.14 -20.50 6.84
N GLN A 106 20.53 -21.63 7.43
CA GLN A 106 20.85 -22.87 6.69
C GLN A 106 19.72 -23.91 6.66
N GLY A 107 18.49 -23.50 7.03
CA GLY A 107 17.34 -24.41 6.98
C GLY A 107 16.89 -24.77 5.57
N ARG A 108 16.04 -25.78 5.48
CA ARG A 108 15.56 -26.36 4.21
C ARG A 108 14.43 -25.59 3.53
N ALA A 109 13.79 -24.65 4.23
CA ALA A 109 12.65 -23.89 3.73
C ALA A 109 12.98 -23.14 2.44
N VAL A 110 11.97 -22.90 1.61
CA VAL A 110 12.05 -21.92 0.53
C VAL A 110 12.20 -20.53 1.15
N LYS A 111 13.22 -19.79 0.76
CA LYS A 111 13.45 -18.41 1.19
C LYS A 111 12.85 -17.44 0.18
N ALA A 112 11.84 -16.73 0.56
CA ALA A 112 11.14 -15.73 -0.26
C ALA A 112 11.41 -14.31 0.26
N PHE A 113 11.83 -13.40 -0.62
CA PHE A 113 11.89 -11.99 -0.27
C PHE A 113 10.71 -11.26 -0.90
N PHE A 114 9.83 -10.69 -0.07
CA PHE A 114 8.63 -10.00 -0.52
C PHE A 114 8.80 -8.49 -0.45
N MET A 115 8.87 -7.84 -1.60
CA MET A 115 9.06 -6.40 -1.69
C MET A 115 7.73 -5.66 -1.67
N HIS A 116 7.45 -4.96 -0.58
CA HIS A 116 6.26 -4.13 -0.42
C HIS A 116 6.45 -2.71 -0.92
N ASN A 117 7.71 -2.26 -1.11
CA ASN A 117 8.00 -0.84 -1.29
C ASN A 117 9.23 -0.61 -2.15
N ASP A 118 9.26 0.55 -2.81
CA ASP A 118 10.45 1.11 -3.43
C ASP A 118 11.13 2.05 -2.42
N ASN A 119 12.18 1.57 -1.77
CA ASN A 119 12.84 2.31 -0.70
C ASN A 119 13.52 3.60 -1.20
N ILE A 120 14.00 3.64 -2.46
CA ILE A 120 14.57 4.87 -3.02
C ILE A 120 13.47 5.91 -3.22
N ALA A 121 12.33 5.51 -3.78
CA ALA A 121 11.19 6.41 -3.97
C ALA A 121 10.58 6.85 -2.62
N ALA A 122 10.46 5.92 -1.66
CA ALA A 122 9.84 6.20 -0.38
C ALA A 122 10.70 7.07 0.54
N TYR A 123 12.03 6.96 0.47
CA TYR A 123 12.95 7.64 1.39
C TYR A 123 13.89 8.60 0.68
N ALA A 124 14.77 8.14 -0.20
CA ALA A 124 15.82 8.97 -0.78
C ALA A 124 15.27 10.12 -1.64
N GLN A 125 14.35 9.82 -2.54
CA GLN A 125 13.73 10.84 -3.38
C GLN A 125 12.99 11.90 -2.55
N ARG A 126 12.41 11.50 -1.43
CA ARG A 126 11.75 12.44 -0.51
C ARG A 126 12.73 13.31 0.27
N TRP A 127 13.81 12.73 0.77
CA TRP A 127 14.79 13.48 1.57
C TRP A 127 15.57 14.50 0.74
N PHE A 128 15.82 14.20 -0.52
CA PHE A 128 16.66 15.01 -1.40
C PHE A 128 15.88 15.78 -2.48
N ALA A 129 14.54 15.68 -2.53
CA ALA A 129 13.70 16.36 -3.54
C ALA A 129 13.88 17.89 -3.62
N GLY A 130 14.35 18.53 -2.54
CA GLY A 130 14.60 19.99 -2.52
C GLY A 130 16.00 20.41 -2.98
N VAL A 131 16.93 19.46 -3.16
CA VAL A 131 18.35 19.75 -3.41
C VAL A 131 18.93 19.01 -4.61
N ALA A 132 18.23 18.00 -5.14
CA ALA A 132 18.68 17.21 -6.29
C ALA A 132 17.51 16.80 -7.19
N SER A 133 17.77 16.65 -8.49
CA SER A 133 16.79 16.12 -9.42
C SER A 133 16.57 14.63 -9.17
N HIS A 134 15.43 14.11 -9.67
CA HIS A 134 15.09 12.68 -9.55
C HIS A 134 16.21 11.78 -10.09
N ASP A 135 16.75 12.12 -11.27
CA ASP A 135 17.83 11.37 -11.93
C ASP A 135 19.16 11.45 -11.16
N GLN A 136 19.44 12.58 -10.53
CA GLN A 136 20.62 12.72 -9.67
C GLN A 136 20.51 11.82 -8.43
N ILE A 137 19.33 11.77 -7.80
CA ILE A 137 19.07 10.91 -6.65
C ILE A 137 19.19 9.43 -7.06
N GLU A 138 18.58 9.04 -8.17
CA GLU A 138 18.66 7.67 -8.71
C GLU A 138 20.12 7.25 -8.94
N ARG A 139 20.92 8.10 -9.59
CA ARG A 139 22.35 7.83 -9.81
C ARG A 139 23.13 7.74 -8.50
N GLY A 140 22.87 8.66 -7.56
CA GLY A 140 23.49 8.65 -6.24
C GLY A 140 23.21 7.39 -5.43
N PHE A 141 22.06 6.77 -5.64
CA PHE A 141 21.63 5.54 -4.96
C PHE A 141 21.80 4.26 -5.79
N ALA A 142 22.50 4.30 -6.93
CA ALA A 142 22.76 3.11 -7.75
C ALA A 142 23.49 1.99 -7.00
N TRP A 143 24.29 2.33 -5.98
CA TRP A 143 24.92 1.36 -5.07
C TRP A 143 23.91 0.52 -4.30
N TYR A 144 22.71 1.07 -4.02
CA TYR A 144 21.67 0.40 -3.25
C TYR A 144 21.12 -0.82 -3.99
N SER A 145 20.96 -0.74 -5.32
CA SER A 145 20.56 -1.90 -6.13
C SER A 145 21.60 -3.03 -6.06
N ARG A 146 22.88 -2.69 -6.06
CA ARG A 146 23.96 -3.67 -5.87
C ARG A 146 23.95 -4.28 -4.46
N TYR A 147 23.71 -3.47 -3.44
CA TYR A 147 23.51 -3.94 -2.07
C TYR A 147 22.33 -4.91 -1.99
N MET A 148 21.18 -4.57 -2.57
CA MET A 148 20.01 -5.43 -2.60
C MET A 148 20.31 -6.77 -3.28
N ASN A 149 20.88 -6.76 -4.48
CA ASN A 149 21.19 -8.00 -5.22
C ASN A 149 22.15 -8.92 -4.46
N ARG A 150 23.00 -8.40 -3.57
CA ARG A 150 23.90 -9.22 -2.73
C ARG A 150 23.12 -10.11 -1.76
N PHE A 151 22.14 -9.57 -1.04
CA PHE A 151 21.33 -10.41 -0.14
C PHE A 151 20.26 -11.18 -0.91
N LEU A 152 19.68 -10.61 -1.98
CA LEU A 152 18.69 -11.30 -2.81
C LEU A 152 19.25 -12.56 -3.48
N ALA A 153 20.55 -12.63 -3.73
CA ALA A 153 21.22 -13.84 -4.22
C ALA A 153 21.14 -15.04 -3.25
N LYS A 154 20.82 -14.79 -1.97
CA LYS A 154 20.65 -15.81 -0.93
C LYS A 154 19.22 -16.34 -0.85
N TYR A 155 18.29 -15.76 -1.60
CA TYR A 155 16.88 -16.14 -1.61
C TYR A 155 16.56 -17.01 -2.82
N ASP A 156 15.67 -17.97 -2.63
CA ASP A 156 15.18 -18.83 -3.70
C ASP A 156 14.30 -18.01 -4.67
N VAL A 157 13.52 -17.05 -4.14
CA VAL A 157 12.59 -16.22 -4.91
C VAL A 157 12.50 -14.80 -4.38
N VAL A 158 12.30 -13.85 -5.29
CA VAL A 158 12.04 -12.43 -5.01
C VAL A 158 10.70 -12.04 -5.62
N VAL A 159 9.76 -11.64 -4.78
CA VAL A 159 8.38 -11.29 -5.15
C VAL A 159 8.12 -9.82 -4.90
N THR A 160 7.34 -9.17 -5.77
CA THR A 160 6.83 -7.81 -5.56
C THR A 160 5.31 -7.81 -5.43
N ASN A 161 4.78 -6.73 -4.86
CA ASN A 161 3.35 -6.53 -4.67
C ASN A 161 2.60 -6.01 -5.91
N GLY A 162 3.24 -5.98 -7.09
CA GLY A 162 2.59 -5.57 -8.33
C GLY A 162 3.55 -5.22 -9.46
N PRO A 163 3.02 -5.15 -10.71
CA PRO A 163 3.82 -4.93 -11.93
C PRO A 163 4.52 -3.57 -11.97
N ALA A 164 3.92 -2.49 -11.41
CA ALA A 164 4.57 -1.17 -11.38
C ALA A 164 5.86 -1.19 -10.56
N LEU A 165 5.81 -1.84 -9.40
CA LEU A 165 6.99 -1.99 -8.56
C LEU A 165 8.02 -2.88 -9.24
N GLU A 166 7.61 -4.01 -9.81
CA GLU A 166 8.47 -4.90 -10.60
C GLU A 166 9.20 -4.13 -11.70
N LYS A 167 8.46 -3.40 -12.55
CA LYS A 167 9.01 -2.62 -13.66
C LYS A 167 10.07 -1.63 -13.19
N ARG A 168 9.79 -0.88 -12.12
CA ARG A 168 10.74 0.10 -11.56
C ARG A 168 12.00 -0.54 -11.00
N LEU A 169 11.85 -1.63 -10.25
CA LEU A 169 12.99 -2.31 -9.64
C LEU A 169 13.86 -3.02 -10.68
N ARG A 170 13.25 -3.69 -11.67
CA ARG A 170 13.98 -4.29 -12.80
C ARG A 170 14.74 -3.25 -13.63
N ALA A 171 14.15 -2.07 -13.86
CA ALA A 171 14.82 -0.98 -14.56
C ALA A 171 16.09 -0.49 -13.84
N ARG A 172 16.18 -0.67 -12.51
CA ARG A 172 17.37 -0.40 -11.70
C ARG A 172 18.30 -1.61 -11.54
N GLY A 173 18.05 -2.70 -12.26
CA GLY A 173 18.86 -3.91 -12.19
C GLY A 173 18.65 -4.74 -10.92
N VAL A 174 17.54 -4.58 -10.20
CA VAL A 174 17.19 -5.42 -9.05
C VAL A 174 16.55 -6.71 -9.54
N ARG A 175 17.00 -7.85 -9.00
CA ARG A 175 16.41 -9.17 -9.28
C ARG A 175 14.97 -9.20 -8.78
N ILE A 176 14.04 -9.55 -9.66
CA ILE A 176 12.63 -9.84 -9.36
C ILE A 176 12.23 -11.09 -10.14
N ASP A 177 11.64 -12.05 -9.48
CA ASP A 177 11.24 -13.32 -10.09
C ASP A 177 9.74 -13.35 -10.42
N ALA A 178 8.89 -12.72 -9.56
CA ALA A 178 7.46 -12.67 -9.77
C ALA A 178 6.84 -11.36 -9.24
N ALA A 179 5.72 -10.96 -9.85
CA ALA A 179 4.83 -9.92 -9.31
C ALA A 179 3.52 -10.57 -8.87
N MET A 180 3.15 -10.36 -7.61
CA MET A 180 1.91 -10.85 -6.98
C MET A 180 1.07 -9.67 -6.52
N PRO A 181 0.21 -9.10 -7.40
CA PRO A 181 -0.59 -7.94 -7.05
C PRO A 181 -1.42 -8.20 -5.79
N LEU A 182 -1.41 -7.25 -4.86
CA LEU A 182 -2.22 -7.34 -3.66
C LEU A 182 -3.70 -7.27 -4.01
N GLY A 183 -4.54 -7.66 -3.08
CA GLY A 183 -5.98 -7.52 -3.17
C GLY A 183 -6.53 -6.66 -2.04
N ILE A 184 -7.85 -6.53 -2.04
CA ILE A 184 -8.63 -5.93 -0.96
C ILE A 184 -9.70 -6.89 -0.47
N GLU A 185 -10.25 -6.61 0.69
CA GLU A 185 -11.39 -7.34 1.23
C GLU A 185 -12.66 -7.03 0.40
N ARG A 186 -13.02 -7.95 -0.50
CA ARG A 186 -14.26 -7.84 -1.28
C ARG A 186 -15.48 -7.89 -0.37
N GLY A 187 -16.49 -7.07 -0.68
CA GLY A 187 -17.74 -6.98 0.06
C GLY A 187 -17.73 -5.96 1.19
N HIS A 188 -16.56 -5.57 1.70
CA HIS A 188 -16.47 -4.49 2.67
C HIS A 188 -16.64 -3.11 2.02
N PHE A 189 -16.11 -2.93 0.81
CA PHE A 189 -16.28 -1.76 -0.02
C PHE A 189 -17.25 -2.08 -1.15
N SER A 190 -18.34 -1.30 -1.24
CA SER A 190 -19.39 -1.51 -2.26
C SER A 190 -20.04 -0.18 -2.64
N PRO A 191 -20.41 0.01 -3.91
CA PRO A 191 -21.26 1.14 -4.34
C PRO A 191 -22.60 1.20 -3.60
N ASP A 192 -23.11 0.05 -3.13
CA ASP A 192 -24.40 -0.07 -2.43
C ASP A 192 -24.40 0.65 -1.07
N LEU A 193 -23.21 0.94 -0.53
CA LEU A 193 -23.03 1.70 0.70
C LEU A 193 -23.21 3.23 0.53
N ARG A 194 -23.52 3.69 -0.71
CA ARG A 194 -23.71 5.10 -1.00
C ARG A 194 -24.89 5.68 -0.21
N ASP A 195 -24.58 6.67 0.61
CA ASP A 195 -25.54 7.40 1.42
C ASP A 195 -25.71 8.83 0.86
N THR A 196 -26.84 9.09 0.22
CA THR A 196 -27.15 10.40 -0.39
C THR A 196 -27.30 11.50 0.64
N ARG A 197 -27.76 11.20 1.86
CA ARG A 197 -27.87 12.18 2.94
C ARG A 197 -26.50 12.58 3.46
N LEU A 198 -25.61 11.60 3.62
CA LEU A 198 -24.21 11.86 3.99
C LEU A 198 -23.53 12.70 2.90
N ARG A 199 -23.68 12.36 1.62
CA ARG A 199 -23.14 13.15 0.51
C ARG A 199 -23.61 14.59 0.55
N ALA A 200 -24.91 14.81 0.69
CA ALA A 200 -25.49 16.16 0.76
C ALA A 200 -24.96 16.95 1.97
N ALA A 201 -24.76 16.28 3.13
CA ALA A 201 -24.18 16.92 4.30
C ALA A 201 -22.71 17.33 4.08
N LEU A 202 -21.91 16.50 3.41
CA LEU A 202 -20.51 16.79 3.08
C LEU A 202 -20.38 17.91 2.03
N LEU A 203 -21.25 17.93 1.01
CA LEU A 203 -21.31 19.02 0.02
C LEU A 203 -21.62 20.36 0.71
N ARG A 204 -22.61 20.40 1.62
CA ARG A 204 -22.91 21.61 2.39
C ARG A 204 -21.72 22.08 3.25
N GLN A 205 -20.99 21.16 3.87
CA GLN A 205 -19.77 21.52 4.61
C GLN A 205 -18.71 22.15 3.71
N CYS A 206 -18.64 21.72 2.44
CA CYS A 206 -17.77 22.31 1.43
C CYS A 206 -18.37 23.54 0.74
N GLY A 207 -19.54 24.04 1.17
CA GLY A 207 -20.20 25.17 0.54
C GLY A 207 -20.60 24.94 -0.93
N LEU A 208 -20.93 23.70 -1.28
CA LEU A 208 -21.25 23.30 -2.64
C LEU A 208 -22.74 23.01 -2.82
N PRO A 209 -23.28 23.24 -4.04
CA PRO A 209 -24.64 22.83 -4.41
C PRO A 209 -24.76 21.30 -4.52
N GLU A 210 -25.98 20.79 -4.62
CA GLU A 210 -26.24 19.34 -4.66
C GLU A 210 -25.68 18.64 -5.91
N ASP A 211 -25.56 19.36 -7.01
CA ASP A 211 -24.97 18.93 -8.28
C ASP A 211 -23.44 19.11 -8.33
N GLY A 212 -22.85 19.64 -7.26
CA GLY A 212 -21.40 19.75 -7.13
C GLY A 212 -20.69 18.39 -7.05
N MET A 213 -19.41 18.36 -7.39
CA MET A 213 -18.55 17.17 -7.30
C MET A 213 -17.79 17.15 -5.98
N LEU A 214 -17.96 16.07 -5.24
CA LEU A 214 -17.26 15.84 -3.96
C LEU A 214 -16.10 14.87 -4.15
N LEU A 215 -14.89 15.38 -4.06
CA LEU A 215 -13.66 14.58 -4.12
C LEU A 215 -13.27 14.07 -2.73
N LEU A 216 -12.73 12.86 -2.68
CA LEU A 216 -12.14 12.25 -1.49
C LEU A 216 -10.63 12.19 -1.62
N GLY A 217 -9.90 12.76 -0.65
CA GLY A 217 -8.49 12.49 -0.39
C GLY A 217 -8.38 11.66 0.89
N LEU A 218 -7.71 10.49 0.83
CA LEU A 218 -7.59 9.59 1.97
C LEU A 218 -6.15 9.11 2.15
N GLY A 219 -5.59 9.31 3.35
CA GLY A 219 -4.28 8.78 3.69
C GLY A 219 -3.49 9.63 4.69
N ARG A 220 -2.33 9.11 5.08
CA ARG A 220 -1.43 9.82 6.00
C ARG A 220 -1.00 11.17 5.42
N HIS A 221 -0.94 12.19 6.27
CA HIS A 221 -0.42 13.51 5.88
C HIS A 221 1.11 13.48 5.88
N HIS A 222 1.66 12.88 4.84
CA HIS A 222 3.08 12.62 4.65
C HIS A 222 3.52 13.10 3.26
N GLY A 223 4.80 13.47 3.10
CA GLY A 223 5.32 14.08 1.88
C GLY A 223 5.11 13.26 0.61
N GLU A 224 5.14 11.93 0.73
CA GLU A 224 4.89 11.01 -0.37
C GLU A 224 3.49 11.12 -0.98
N LYS A 225 2.48 11.53 -0.17
CA LYS A 225 1.08 11.65 -0.60
C LYS A 225 0.78 12.96 -1.34
N ARG A 226 1.71 13.91 -1.33
CA ARG A 226 1.64 15.18 -2.08
C ARG A 226 0.32 15.95 -1.91
N TRP A 227 -0.25 15.95 -0.69
CA TRP A 227 -1.49 16.65 -0.42
C TRP A 227 -1.48 18.15 -0.78
N PRO A 228 -0.36 18.90 -0.64
CA PRO A 228 -0.31 20.28 -1.13
C PRO A 228 -0.62 20.41 -2.63
N LEU A 229 -0.12 19.51 -3.47
CA LEU A 229 -0.44 19.46 -4.91
C LEU A 229 -1.94 19.21 -5.14
N VAL A 230 -2.51 18.27 -4.39
CA VAL A 230 -3.96 17.97 -4.48
C VAL A 230 -4.80 19.19 -4.08
N VAL A 231 -4.41 19.89 -3.01
CA VAL A 231 -5.07 21.12 -2.56
C VAL A 231 -5.02 22.19 -3.66
N ASP A 232 -3.85 22.40 -4.29
CA ASP A 232 -3.68 23.36 -5.37
C ASP A 232 -4.54 23.02 -6.59
N ALA A 233 -4.57 21.73 -6.98
CA ALA A 233 -5.38 21.26 -8.10
C ALA A 233 -6.88 21.48 -7.86
N VAL A 234 -7.36 21.16 -6.65
CA VAL A 234 -8.77 21.37 -6.29
C VAL A 234 -9.11 22.86 -6.19
N ALA A 235 -8.22 23.68 -5.62
CA ALA A 235 -8.42 25.13 -5.58
C ALA A 235 -8.48 25.75 -7.00
N CYS A 236 -7.60 25.30 -7.89
CA CYS A 236 -7.60 25.74 -9.30
C CYS A 236 -8.90 25.33 -10.02
N ALA A 237 -9.31 24.06 -9.95
CA ALA A 237 -10.56 23.58 -10.56
C ALA A 237 -11.79 24.24 -9.95
N GLY A 238 -11.79 24.42 -8.62
CA GLY A 238 -12.90 25.04 -7.87
C GLY A 238 -13.09 26.53 -8.14
N ALA A 239 -12.17 27.20 -8.82
CA ALA A 239 -12.34 28.58 -9.27
C ALA A 239 -13.43 28.73 -10.35
N THR A 240 -13.70 27.68 -11.10
CA THR A 240 -14.65 27.68 -12.22
C THR A 240 -15.72 26.60 -12.16
N LEU A 241 -15.50 25.57 -11.33
CA LEU A 241 -16.39 24.41 -11.22
C LEU A 241 -16.85 24.22 -9.77
N PRO A 242 -18.07 23.71 -9.51
CA PRO A 242 -18.56 23.41 -8.16
C PRO A 242 -17.92 22.10 -7.64
N VAL A 243 -16.62 22.16 -7.36
CA VAL A 243 -15.82 21.00 -6.91
C VAL A 243 -15.25 21.25 -5.52
N GLY A 244 -15.35 20.28 -4.65
CA GLY A 244 -14.75 20.31 -3.30
C GLY A 244 -14.04 19.05 -2.93
N LEU A 245 -13.25 19.15 -1.84
CA LEU A 245 -12.42 18.08 -1.31
C LEU A 245 -12.70 17.84 0.16
N ILE A 246 -12.96 16.59 0.51
CA ILE A 246 -12.80 16.11 1.88
C ILE A 246 -11.47 15.35 1.98
N LEU A 247 -10.58 15.81 2.84
CA LEU A 247 -9.27 15.20 3.06
C LEU A 247 -9.25 14.54 4.44
N ILE A 248 -9.20 13.21 4.46
CA ILE A 248 -9.26 12.41 5.70
C ILE A 248 -7.86 11.86 6.00
N GLY A 249 -7.34 12.20 7.18
CA GLY A 249 -6.05 11.70 7.60
C GLY A 249 -5.38 12.54 8.66
N THR A 250 -4.15 12.16 8.99
CA THR A 250 -3.25 12.89 9.88
C THR A 250 -1.80 12.53 9.59
N GLY A 251 -0.87 13.35 10.10
CA GLY A 251 0.56 13.07 9.99
C GLY A 251 1.43 14.32 10.13
N ALA A 252 2.72 14.16 9.89
CA ALA A 252 3.71 15.22 10.10
C ALA A 252 3.42 16.51 9.29
N GLN A 253 2.76 16.39 8.13
CA GLN A 253 2.44 17.54 7.28
C GLN A 253 1.05 18.16 7.53
N THR A 254 0.27 17.69 8.51
CA THR A 254 -1.08 18.18 8.76
C THR A 254 -1.15 19.71 8.83
N LYS A 255 -0.26 20.33 9.63
CA LYS A 255 -0.22 21.80 9.77
C LYS A 255 0.16 22.52 8.47
N ALA A 256 1.05 21.93 7.65
CA ALA A 256 1.45 22.50 6.37
C ALA A 256 0.30 22.45 5.35
N ILE A 257 -0.42 21.33 5.30
CA ILE A 257 -1.60 21.14 4.46
C ILE A 257 -2.68 22.14 4.88
N GLN A 258 -2.95 22.27 6.17
CA GLN A 258 -3.94 23.20 6.70
C GLN A 258 -3.64 24.65 6.32
N ARG A 259 -2.36 25.05 6.41
CA ARG A 259 -1.93 26.39 5.93
C ARG A 259 -2.12 26.55 4.43
N ARG A 260 -1.88 25.47 3.63
CA ARG A 260 -2.08 25.51 2.17
C ARG A 260 -3.55 25.63 1.79
N ILE A 261 -4.45 24.98 2.50
CA ILE A 261 -5.90 25.11 2.33
C ILE A 261 -6.33 26.55 2.58
N GLY A 262 -5.71 27.21 3.58
CA GLY A 262 -6.04 28.58 3.93
C GLY A 262 -7.51 28.74 4.31
N GLY A 263 -8.16 29.74 3.72
CA GLY A 263 -9.60 30.03 3.91
C GLY A 263 -10.52 29.40 2.86
N SER A 264 -10.07 28.42 2.08
CA SER A 264 -10.90 27.79 1.04
C SER A 264 -12.22 27.28 1.61
N PRO A 265 -13.37 27.71 1.09
CA PRO A 265 -14.68 27.19 1.53
C PRO A 265 -14.95 25.77 1.03
N HIS A 266 -14.22 25.29 0.02
CA HIS A 266 -14.51 24.05 -0.68
C HIS A 266 -13.61 22.89 -0.27
N ILE A 267 -12.65 23.10 0.61
CA ILE A 267 -11.74 22.05 1.09
C ILE A 267 -11.90 21.87 2.61
N ARG A 268 -12.15 20.65 3.03
CA ARG A 268 -12.32 20.31 4.45
C ARG A 268 -11.39 19.18 4.85
N MET A 269 -10.72 19.36 5.98
CA MET A 269 -9.89 18.30 6.60
C MET A 269 -10.64 17.62 7.74
N PHE A 270 -10.52 16.31 7.80
CA PHE A 270 -11.10 15.47 8.84
C PHE A 270 -10.02 14.58 9.49
N ALA A 271 -10.25 14.26 10.77
CA ALA A 271 -9.45 13.30 11.48
C ALA A 271 -9.55 11.90 10.83
N PRO A 272 -8.56 11.03 11.06
CA PRO A 272 -8.62 9.64 10.58
C PRO A 272 -9.89 8.93 11.04
N VAL A 273 -10.49 8.18 10.14
CA VAL A 273 -11.65 7.31 10.41
C VAL A 273 -11.13 5.89 10.55
N TYR A 274 -11.15 5.35 11.78
CA TYR A 274 -10.67 4.00 12.09
C TYR A 274 -11.78 2.94 11.97
N ASP A 275 -13.03 3.36 12.08
CA ASP A 275 -14.20 2.54 11.82
C ASP A 275 -14.30 2.26 10.31
N ARG A 276 -14.08 1.02 9.94
CA ARG A 276 -14.00 0.58 8.53
C ARG A 276 -15.34 0.69 7.83
N GLU A 277 -16.45 0.37 8.50
CA GLU A 277 -17.80 0.47 7.92
C GLU A 277 -18.15 1.94 7.62
N ARG A 278 -17.84 2.81 8.58
CA ARG A 278 -18.00 4.25 8.39
C ARG A 278 -17.13 4.77 7.25
N LEU A 279 -15.87 4.30 7.15
CA LEU A 279 -14.97 4.70 6.07
C LEU A 279 -15.51 4.25 4.71
N ALA A 280 -15.96 3.01 4.58
CA ALA A 280 -16.54 2.47 3.35
C ALA A 280 -17.79 3.26 2.92
N ARG A 281 -18.65 3.63 3.88
CA ARG A 281 -19.84 4.48 3.62
C ARG A 281 -19.45 5.88 3.15
N ILE A 282 -18.46 6.52 3.79
CA ILE A 282 -17.95 7.84 3.35
C ILE A 282 -17.39 7.71 1.93
N MET A 283 -16.58 6.69 1.67
CA MET A 283 -15.97 6.46 0.37
C MET A 283 -17.05 6.32 -0.71
N ALA A 284 -17.99 5.40 -0.54
CA ALA A 284 -19.09 5.20 -1.49
C ALA A 284 -19.97 6.46 -1.70
N SER A 285 -19.99 7.39 -0.73
CA SER A 285 -20.80 8.60 -0.78
C SER A 285 -20.10 9.79 -1.45
N CYS A 286 -18.83 9.67 -1.81
CA CYS A 286 -18.11 10.66 -2.63
C CYS A 286 -18.36 10.43 -4.13
N ASP A 287 -17.80 11.30 -4.97
CA ASP A 287 -17.98 11.22 -6.43
C ASP A 287 -16.71 10.78 -7.15
N ALA A 288 -15.53 10.99 -6.57
CA ALA A 288 -14.26 10.45 -7.04
C ALA A 288 -13.21 10.44 -5.92
N LEU A 289 -12.21 9.53 -6.03
CA LEU A 289 -10.99 9.62 -5.23
C LEU A 289 -9.93 10.42 -5.99
N ILE A 290 -9.30 11.40 -5.32
CA ILE A 290 -8.11 12.07 -5.84
C ILE A 290 -6.88 11.68 -5.00
N HIS A 291 -5.77 11.34 -5.67
CA HIS A 291 -4.53 10.93 -5.02
C HIS A 291 -3.32 11.61 -5.67
N GLY A 292 -2.34 12.06 -4.86
CA GLY A 292 -1.20 12.84 -5.34
C GLY A 292 0.09 12.05 -5.54
N SER A 293 0.19 10.81 -5.04
CA SER A 293 1.45 10.07 -5.01
C SER A 293 1.68 9.24 -6.26
N GLU A 294 2.81 9.48 -6.92
CA GLU A 294 3.37 8.63 -7.96
C GLU A 294 4.24 7.49 -7.38
N ALA A 295 4.53 7.54 -6.08
CA ALA A 295 5.38 6.56 -5.38
C ALA A 295 4.59 5.44 -4.70
N GLU A 296 3.26 5.46 -4.80
CA GLU A 296 2.41 4.40 -4.24
C GLU A 296 2.77 3.05 -4.86
N PRO A 297 3.14 2.03 -4.07
CA PRO A 297 3.63 0.77 -4.63
C PRO A 297 2.53 -0.06 -5.30
N PHE A 298 1.33 -0.08 -4.69
CA PHE A 298 0.19 -0.85 -5.18
C PHE A 298 -1.08 -0.01 -5.33
N GLY A 299 -1.36 0.90 -4.38
CA GLY A 299 -2.57 1.72 -4.41
C GLY A 299 -3.78 1.05 -3.76
N LEU A 300 -3.62 0.47 -2.57
CA LEU A 300 -4.75 -0.14 -1.84
C LEU A 300 -5.94 0.82 -1.71
N VAL A 301 -5.71 2.09 -1.37
CA VAL A 301 -6.77 3.07 -1.25
C VAL A 301 -7.48 3.34 -2.59
N ALA A 302 -6.76 3.26 -3.70
CA ALA A 302 -7.33 3.38 -5.04
C ALA A 302 -8.21 2.16 -5.38
N SER A 303 -7.75 0.96 -5.02
CA SER A 303 -8.51 -0.29 -5.17
C SER A 303 -9.78 -0.28 -4.30
N GLU A 304 -9.69 0.19 -3.05
CA GLU A 304 -10.83 0.34 -2.13
C GLU A 304 -11.86 1.37 -2.70
N ALA A 305 -11.37 2.46 -3.28
CA ALA A 305 -12.23 3.45 -3.93
C ALA A 305 -12.94 2.88 -5.16
N MET A 306 -12.24 2.16 -6.03
CA MET A 306 -12.87 1.49 -7.17
C MET A 306 -13.89 0.45 -6.73
N ALA A 307 -13.59 -0.32 -5.68
CA ALA A 307 -14.55 -1.26 -5.10
C ALA A 307 -15.79 -0.56 -4.51
N SER A 308 -15.65 0.68 -4.08
CA SER A 308 -16.76 1.55 -3.65
C SER A 308 -17.50 2.24 -4.80
N GLY A 309 -17.10 1.97 -6.04
CA GLY A 309 -17.68 2.57 -7.23
C GLY A 309 -17.20 4.00 -7.51
N LEU A 310 -16.04 4.41 -7.00
CA LEU A 310 -15.49 5.73 -7.28
C LEU A 310 -14.54 5.68 -8.48
N PRO A 311 -14.70 6.58 -9.45
CA PRO A 311 -13.64 6.89 -10.39
C PRO A 311 -12.42 7.49 -9.66
N LEU A 312 -11.25 7.34 -10.28
CA LEU A 312 -10.00 7.82 -9.73
C LEU A 312 -9.48 9.03 -10.50
N ILE A 313 -8.87 9.99 -9.80
CA ILE A 313 -8.04 11.05 -10.37
C ILE A 313 -6.65 10.86 -9.78
N VAL A 314 -5.74 10.27 -10.55
CA VAL A 314 -4.44 9.79 -10.04
C VAL A 314 -3.29 10.14 -10.99
N PRO A 315 -2.04 10.22 -10.50
CA PRO A 315 -0.89 10.37 -11.38
C PRO A 315 -0.84 9.26 -12.44
N ASP A 316 -0.26 9.55 -13.60
CA ASP A 316 -0.08 8.63 -14.73
C ASP A 316 0.94 7.51 -14.47
N THR A 317 1.55 7.50 -13.30
CA THR A 317 2.55 6.53 -12.86
C THR A 317 2.30 6.05 -11.44
N GLY A 318 2.83 4.88 -11.11
CA GLY A 318 2.70 4.24 -9.78
C GLY A 318 1.51 3.30 -9.68
N GLY A 319 1.37 2.65 -8.53
CA GLY A 319 0.36 1.62 -8.30
C GLY A 319 -1.09 2.12 -8.45
N CYS A 320 -1.38 3.39 -8.15
CA CYS A 320 -2.72 3.94 -8.38
C CYS A 320 -3.09 4.00 -9.86
N ALA A 321 -2.11 4.29 -10.75
CA ALA A 321 -2.34 4.31 -12.19
C ALA A 321 -2.61 2.90 -12.76
N GLU A 322 -2.04 1.87 -12.15
CA GLU A 322 -2.23 0.47 -12.58
C GLU A 322 -3.62 -0.05 -12.26
N VAL A 323 -4.16 0.31 -11.09
CA VAL A 323 -5.48 -0.13 -10.68
C VAL A 323 -6.61 0.73 -11.28
N ALA A 324 -6.29 1.91 -11.83
CA ALA A 324 -7.28 2.83 -12.37
C ALA A 324 -7.98 2.25 -13.61
N ASP A 325 -9.31 2.14 -13.57
CA ASP A 325 -10.10 1.85 -14.75
C ASP A 325 -10.09 3.07 -15.69
N ARG A 326 -9.44 2.93 -16.85
CA ARG A 326 -9.28 3.99 -17.86
C ARG A 326 -10.60 4.49 -18.44
N HIS A 327 -11.67 3.71 -18.39
CA HIS A 327 -12.99 4.12 -18.87
C HIS A 327 -13.73 5.02 -17.86
N ALA A 328 -13.43 4.89 -16.57
CA ALA A 328 -14.09 5.67 -15.52
C ALA A 328 -13.18 6.74 -14.89
N SER A 329 -11.84 6.56 -14.95
CA SER A 329 -10.88 7.39 -14.23
C SER A 329 -10.14 8.37 -15.13
N GLU A 330 -9.53 9.38 -14.53
CA GLU A 330 -8.66 10.36 -15.18
C GLU A 330 -7.23 10.24 -14.66
N LEU A 331 -6.29 10.26 -15.59
CA LEU A 331 -4.87 10.36 -15.23
C LEU A 331 -4.34 11.76 -15.49
N TYR A 332 -3.36 12.16 -14.70
CA TYR A 332 -2.68 13.43 -14.85
C TYR A 332 -1.15 13.27 -14.77
N ALA A 333 -0.41 14.20 -15.36
CA ALA A 333 1.06 14.19 -15.31
C ALA A 333 1.54 14.27 -13.85
N ALA A 334 2.33 13.29 -13.43
CA ALA A 334 2.81 13.21 -12.04
C ALA A 334 3.50 14.53 -11.61
N ARG A 335 3.24 15.00 -10.39
CA ARG A 335 3.79 16.22 -9.78
C ARG A 335 3.29 17.54 -10.39
N ASP A 336 2.26 17.51 -11.21
CA ASP A 336 1.71 18.66 -11.91
C ASP A 336 0.29 18.97 -11.40
N ALA A 337 0.14 20.07 -10.66
CA ALA A 337 -1.13 20.49 -10.11
C ALA A 337 -2.11 21.01 -11.18
N GLU A 338 -1.60 21.65 -12.25
CA GLU A 338 -2.43 22.15 -13.36
C GLU A 338 -2.99 20.97 -14.17
N SER A 339 -2.13 19.98 -14.45
CA SER A 339 -2.57 18.73 -15.07
C SER A 339 -3.62 17.98 -14.22
N ALA A 340 -3.46 17.98 -12.89
CA ALA A 340 -4.44 17.40 -11.98
C ALA A 340 -5.75 18.19 -11.96
N ALA A 341 -5.70 19.53 -12.00
CA ALA A 341 -6.88 20.38 -12.11
C ALA A 341 -7.62 20.14 -13.45
N ALA A 342 -6.88 20.01 -14.54
CA ALA A 342 -7.47 19.68 -15.85
C ALA A 342 -8.13 18.28 -15.82
N ALA A 343 -7.54 17.30 -15.15
CA ALA A 343 -8.13 15.97 -14.95
C ALA A 343 -9.44 16.02 -14.14
N ILE A 344 -9.50 16.86 -13.09
CA ILE A 344 -10.75 17.14 -12.37
C ILE A 344 -11.81 17.68 -13.34
N GLY A 345 -11.45 18.67 -14.17
CA GLY A 345 -12.35 19.26 -15.15
C GLY A 345 -12.86 18.24 -16.19
N ARG A 346 -11.99 17.36 -16.69
CA ARG A 346 -12.38 16.29 -17.63
C ARG A 346 -13.37 15.32 -16.99
N LEU A 347 -13.10 14.90 -15.73
CA LEU A 347 -14.02 14.01 -15.02
C LEU A 347 -15.37 14.67 -14.76
N PHE A 348 -15.37 15.96 -14.37
CA PHE A 348 -16.59 16.75 -14.14
C PHE A 348 -17.45 16.87 -15.41
N ALA A 349 -16.82 17.00 -16.57
CA ALA A 349 -17.51 17.13 -17.85
C ALA A 349 -18.12 15.80 -18.38
N ARG A 350 -17.79 14.66 -17.76
CA ARG A 350 -18.36 13.37 -18.17
C ARG A 350 -19.84 13.25 -17.78
N ASP A 351 -20.59 12.50 -18.57
CA ASP A 351 -21.97 12.15 -18.23
C ASP A 351 -22.05 11.39 -16.91
N PRO A 352 -22.74 11.92 -15.88
CA PRO A 352 -22.89 11.27 -14.59
C PRO A 352 -23.54 9.88 -14.65
N ALA A 353 -24.41 9.63 -15.65
CA ALA A 353 -25.04 8.32 -15.83
C ALA A 353 -24.04 7.29 -16.35
N MET A 354 -23.15 7.67 -17.26
CA MET A 354 -22.04 6.81 -17.72
C MET A 354 -21.06 6.53 -16.60
N LEU A 355 -20.66 7.53 -15.81
CA LEU A 355 -19.78 7.33 -14.65
C LEU A 355 -20.39 6.36 -13.64
N ARG A 356 -21.68 6.49 -13.33
CA ARG A 356 -22.37 5.55 -12.44
C ARG A 356 -22.42 4.12 -12.98
N ARG A 357 -22.61 3.93 -14.29
CA ARG A 357 -22.58 2.59 -14.93
C ARG A 357 -21.18 1.98 -14.84
N ALA A 358 -20.15 2.75 -15.15
CA ALA A 358 -18.76 2.31 -15.03
C ALA A 358 -18.42 1.97 -13.57
N ALA A 359 -18.81 2.82 -12.62
CA ALA A 359 -18.64 2.61 -11.20
C ALA A 359 -19.31 1.30 -10.68
N ALA A 360 -20.46 0.93 -11.21
CA ALA A 360 -21.13 -0.33 -10.85
C ALA A 360 -20.39 -1.58 -11.36
N VAL A 361 -19.57 -1.45 -12.39
CA VAL A 361 -18.80 -2.56 -12.98
C VAL A 361 -17.38 -2.64 -12.40
N ALA A 362 -16.78 -1.50 -12.06
CA ALA A 362 -15.41 -1.40 -11.56
C ALA A 362 -15.07 -2.37 -10.40
N PRO A 363 -15.96 -2.60 -9.41
CA PRO A 363 -15.68 -3.56 -8.31
C PRO A 363 -15.38 -4.98 -8.78
N ARG A 364 -15.87 -5.39 -9.96
CA ARG A 364 -15.64 -6.73 -10.51
C ARG A 364 -14.19 -6.95 -10.97
N HIS A 365 -13.49 -5.87 -11.26
CA HIS A 365 -12.09 -5.88 -11.72
C HIS A 365 -11.10 -5.70 -10.58
N VAL A 366 -11.59 -5.39 -9.37
CA VAL A 366 -10.72 -5.25 -8.20
C VAL A 366 -10.38 -6.62 -7.65
N ARG A 367 -9.09 -6.89 -7.51
CA ARG A 367 -8.57 -8.14 -6.96
C ARG A 367 -8.90 -8.27 -5.47
N SER A 368 -9.30 -9.47 -5.03
CA SER A 368 -9.52 -9.75 -3.61
C SER A 368 -8.23 -10.20 -2.92
N ASP A 369 -8.17 -10.00 -1.60
CA ASP A 369 -7.11 -10.54 -0.73
C ASP A 369 -7.00 -12.08 -0.86
N ARG A 370 -8.14 -12.76 -1.03
CA ARG A 370 -8.18 -14.22 -1.21
C ARG A 370 -7.56 -14.66 -2.53
N GLU A 371 -7.85 -13.97 -3.63
CA GLU A 371 -7.23 -14.27 -4.95
C GLU A 371 -5.72 -14.08 -4.89
N HIS A 372 -5.26 -13.01 -4.22
CA HIS A 372 -3.84 -12.81 -3.97
C HIS A 372 -3.22 -13.94 -3.15
N ALA A 373 -3.86 -14.32 -2.03
CA ALA A 373 -3.33 -15.36 -1.14
C ALA A 373 -3.29 -16.73 -1.82
N VAL A 374 -4.33 -17.09 -2.59
CA VAL A 374 -4.35 -18.35 -3.36
C VAL A 374 -3.18 -18.40 -4.34
N GLU A 375 -3.02 -17.38 -5.17
CA GLU A 375 -1.93 -17.33 -6.15
C GLU A 375 -0.54 -17.40 -5.49
N LEU A 376 -0.35 -16.67 -4.38
CA LEU A 376 0.91 -16.70 -3.65
C LEU A 376 1.18 -18.09 -3.05
N MET A 377 0.16 -18.75 -2.49
CA MET A 377 0.32 -20.08 -1.90
C MET A 377 0.57 -21.16 -2.96
N ASP A 378 -0.11 -21.11 -4.10
CA ASP A 378 0.13 -22.01 -5.22
C ASP A 378 1.56 -21.85 -5.75
N TYR A 379 2.02 -20.62 -5.86
CA TYR A 379 3.40 -20.33 -6.28
C TYR A 379 4.42 -20.88 -5.27
N TYR A 380 4.22 -20.67 -3.97
CA TYR A 380 5.10 -21.20 -2.94
C TYR A 380 5.07 -22.73 -2.88
N ALA A 381 3.90 -23.35 -3.04
CA ALA A 381 3.79 -24.82 -3.09
C ALA A 381 4.60 -25.42 -4.23
N GLY A 382 4.57 -24.79 -5.41
CA GLY A 382 5.40 -25.18 -6.55
C GLY A 382 6.90 -25.09 -6.25
N LEU A 383 7.34 -24.03 -5.57
CA LEU A 383 8.76 -23.87 -5.18
C LEU A 383 9.18 -24.89 -4.13
N VAL A 384 8.35 -25.17 -3.13
CA VAL A 384 8.61 -26.18 -2.09
C VAL A 384 8.76 -27.56 -2.73
N ALA A 385 7.82 -27.96 -3.61
CA ALA A 385 7.88 -29.24 -4.31
C ALA A 385 9.17 -29.37 -5.18
N ALA A 386 9.51 -28.30 -5.92
CA ALA A 386 10.72 -28.28 -6.73
C ALA A 386 12.02 -28.35 -5.90
N LYS A 387 12.04 -27.78 -4.70
CA LYS A 387 13.21 -27.82 -3.79
C LYS A 387 13.36 -29.20 -3.16
N GLN A 388 12.25 -29.81 -2.71
CA GLN A 388 12.23 -31.17 -2.17
C GLN A 388 12.63 -32.23 -3.21
N GLY A 389 12.12 -32.10 -4.44
CA GLY A 389 12.48 -33.01 -5.54
C GLY A 389 13.97 -32.96 -5.92
N ARG A 390 14.61 -31.79 -5.81
CA ARG A 390 16.08 -31.64 -6.01
C ARG A 390 16.88 -32.25 -4.87
N GLY A 391 16.37 -32.18 -3.62
CA GLY A 391 17.03 -32.78 -2.46
C GLY A 391 16.98 -34.30 -2.43
N LEU A 392 16.05 -34.95 -3.14
CA LEU A 392 15.96 -36.40 -3.29
C LEU A 392 16.83 -36.95 -4.43
N ALA A 393 17.30 -36.07 -5.32
CA ALA A 393 18.12 -36.43 -6.49
C ALA A 393 19.62 -36.16 -6.28
N ALA A 394 20.01 -35.56 -5.14
CA ALA A 394 21.40 -35.29 -4.75
C ALA A 394 21.83 -36.22 -3.62
#